data_af7ba5db7aba88598298e28324b9a2c3
#
_entry.id   af7ba5db7aba88598298e28324b9a2c3
#
_cell.length_a   1.000
_cell.length_b   1.000
_cell.length_c   1.000
_cell.angle_alpha   90.00
_cell.angle_beta   90.00
_cell.angle_gamma   90.00
#
_symmetry.space_group_name_H-M   'P 1'
#
loop_
_entity.id
_entity.type
_entity.pdbx_description
1 polymer ?
#
loop_
_entity_poly.entity_id
_entity_poly.type
_entity_poly.pdbx_seq_one_letter_code
_entity_poly.pdbx_strand_id
1 'polypeptide(L)'
;LIPVLRRQFGSPLGVEELVGGTVDDDERIYKGLLKQIEQKAVICRHLLSRDHYDLVVIGFHEAHIAGHQFWKYSDRASAPVPNGGRLKHATRDVYQAIDHMFGRVLDQLGQDSTAIVVSNMGIQEDYPNLELTRAFCRQLGYHQMQQPAGSEPAAPRLIRRMIPQSWQRAISDRLPDGFHGRMLTREWFGGTDWPATTLFPIPSYFLGLLRVNLRGREPQGVVEPGAEYRKLLDRVEDDLKQLIDPKSGQPAVRYIARTVD
;
A
#
# COMPACT_ATOMS: atom_id res chain seq x y z
N LEU A 1 -4.68 23.89 19.52
CA LEU A 1 -3.28 23.66 19.14
C LEU A 1 -3.09 23.63 17.60
N ILE A 2 -3.77 22.73 16.87
CA ILE A 2 -3.61 22.55 15.40
C ILE A 2 -3.77 23.87 14.61
N PRO A 3 -4.85 24.70 14.81
CA PRO A 3 -4.97 25.97 14.09
C PRO A 3 -3.82 26.96 14.37
N VAL A 4 -3.28 26.94 15.58
CA VAL A 4 -2.14 27.80 15.97
C VAL A 4 -0.87 27.37 15.25
N LEU A 5 -0.58 26.06 15.26
CA LEU A 5 0.57 25.48 14.56
C LEU A 5 0.49 25.73 13.04
N ARG A 6 -0.69 25.55 12.43
CA ARG A 6 -0.87 25.84 11.00
C ARG A 6 -0.63 27.32 10.67
N ARG A 7 -1.05 28.23 11.53
CA ARG A 7 -0.82 29.67 11.33
C ARG A 7 0.65 30.02 11.43
N GLN A 8 1.37 29.41 12.36
CA GLN A 8 2.77 29.73 12.66
C GLN A 8 3.76 29.03 11.73
N PHE A 9 3.50 27.76 11.38
CA PHE A 9 4.44 26.89 10.65
C PHE A 9 3.93 26.46 9.26
N GLY A 10 2.75 26.91 8.86
CA GLY A 10 2.10 26.51 7.61
C GLY A 10 1.32 25.20 7.74
N SER A 11 0.57 24.88 6.70
CA SER A 11 -0.09 23.57 6.60
C SER A 11 0.94 22.47 6.42
N PRO A 12 0.65 21.24 6.91
CA PRO A 12 1.49 20.08 6.61
C PRO A 12 1.68 19.95 5.09
N LEU A 13 2.91 19.67 4.67
CA LEU A 13 3.18 19.33 3.28
C LEU A 13 2.62 17.93 3.07
N GLY A 14 1.54 17.79 2.33
CA GLY A 14 0.95 16.50 1.95
C GLY A 14 1.80 15.86 0.85
N VAL A 15 2.99 15.37 1.20
CA VAL A 15 3.81 14.61 0.26
C VAL A 15 3.32 13.18 0.27
N GLU A 16 2.90 12.69 -0.89
CA GLU A 16 2.40 11.33 -1.09
C GLU A 16 3.23 10.64 -2.17
N GLU A 17 3.26 9.31 -2.13
CA GLU A 17 3.86 8.50 -3.18
C GLU A 17 3.08 8.63 -4.49
N LEU A 18 3.78 8.48 -5.61
CA LEU A 18 3.22 8.61 -6.94
C LEU A 18 3.53 7.37 -7.77
N VAL A 19 2.54 6.52 -7.97
CA VAL A 19 2.68 5.35 -8.85
C VAL A 19 2.73 5.80 -10.31
N GLY A 20 3.77 5.38 -11.05
CA GLY A 20 3.92 5.68 -12.48
C GLY A 20 4.32 7.13 -12.79
N GLY A 21 4.91 7.85 -11.82
CA GLY A 21 5.46 9.19 -12.00
C GLY A 21 6.71 9.23 -12.86
N THR A 22 7.05 10.43 -13.34
CA THR A 22 8.31 10.73 -14.04
C THR A 22 9.46 10.91 -13.05
N VAL A 23 10.71 10.96 -13.56
CA VAL A 23 11.89 11.29 -12.73
C VAL A 23 11.76 12.68 -12.11
N ASP A 24 11.16 13.64 -12.80
CA ASP A 24 10.93 15.00 -12.27
C ASP A 24 9.89 14.99 -11.14
N ASP A 25 8.90 14.10 -11.20
CA ASP A 25 7.94 13.88 -10.13
C ASP A 25 8.66 13.31 -8.90
N ASP A 26 9.52 12.32 -9.08
CA ASP A 26 10.32 11.72 -8.02
C ASP A 26 11.28 12.73 -7.37
N GLU A 27 11.90 13.59 -8.16
CA GLU A 27 12.73 14.69 -7.66
C GLU A 27 11.91 15.68 -6.80
N ARG A 28 10.69 15.96 -7.19
CA ARG A 28 9.78 16.83 -6.43
C ARG A 28 9.36 16.19 -5.11
N ILE A 29 9.03 14.89 -5.14
CA ILE A 29 8.71 14.11 -3.94
C ILE A 29 9.91 14.10 -3.00
N TYR A 30 11.12 13.80 -3.49
CA TYR A 30 12.34 13.80 -2.70
C TYR A 30 12.57 15.11 -1.95
N LYS A 31 12.52 16.23 -2.66
CA LYS A 31 12.66 17.57 -2.06
C LYS A 31 11.53 17.86 -1.06
N GLY A 32 10.32 17.41 -1.38
CA GLY A 32 9.16 17.55 -0.50
C GLY A 32 9.33 16.82 0.81
N LEU A 33 9.81 15.58 0.78
CA LEU A 33 10.06 14.77 1.99
C LEU A 33 11.11 15.42 2.91
N LEU A 34 12.23 15.87 2.36
CA LEU A 34 13.26 16.57 3.14
C LEU A 34 12.72 17.84 3.79
N LYS A 35 11.92 18.63 3.06
CA LYS A 35 11.28 19.82 3.59
C LYS A 35 10.26 19.49 4.69
N GLN A 36 9.51 18.41 4.52
CA GLN A 36 8.53 17.96 5.51
C GLN A 36 9.19 17.51 6.82
N ILE A 37 10.32 16.81 6.75
CA ILE A 37 11.14 16.43 7.93
C ILE A 37 11.63 17.69 8.67
N GLU A 38 12.15 18.67 7.93
CA GLU A 38 12.61 19.93 8.56
C GLU A 38 11.45 20.71 9.21
N GLN A 39 10.30 20.81 8.55
CA GLN A 39 9.10 21.43 9.14
C GLN A 39 8.69 20.72 10.44
N LYS A 40 8.72 19.40 10.44
CA LYS A 40 8.42 18.56 11.62
C LYS A 40 9.43 18.83 12.74
N ALA A 41 10.72 18.96 12.43
CA ALA A 41 11.76 19.30 13.39
C ALA A 41 11.50 20.65 14.08
N VAL A 42 11.14 21.67 13.30
CA VAL A 42 10.84 23.00 13.84
C VAL A 42 9.61 22.97 14.76
N ILE A 43 8.56 22.24 14.36
CA ILE A 43 7.33 22.09 15.17
C ILE A 43 7.65 21.34 16.49
N CYS A 44 8.36 20.23 16.43
CA CYS A 44 8.71 19.45 17.63
C CYS A 44 9.52 20.28 18.61
N ARG A 45 10.54 21.00 18.14
CA ARG A 45 11.34 21.90 18.97
C ARG A 45 10.49 22.98 19.63
N HIS A 46 9.60 23.61 18.88
CA HIS A 46 8.71 24.63 19.41
C HIS A 46 7.79 24.07 20.51
N LEU A 47 7.22 22.89 20.30
CA LEU A 47 6.35 22.28 21.31
C LEU A 47 7.11 21.90 22.57
N LEU A 48 8.26 21.25 22.44
CA LEU A 48 9.10 20.83 23.57
C LEU A 48 9.68 22.01 24.36
N SER A 49 9.86 23.17 23.74
CA SER A 49 10.34 24.37 24.45
C SER A 49 9.23 25.11 25.21
N ARG A 50 7.94 24.80 24.94
CA ARG A 50 6.80 25.51 25.54
C ARG A 50 6.24 24.85 26.77
N ASP A 51 6.13 23.53 26.71
CA ASP A 51 5.39 22.77 27.69
C ASP A 51 6.19 21.53 28.11
N HIS A 52 5.91 21.02 29.30
CA HIS A 52 6.40 19.73 29.77
C HIS A 52 5.44 18.62 29.33
N TYR A 53 6.01 17.52 28.85
CA TYR A 53 5.24 16.36 28.37
C TYR A 53 5.77 15.10 29.04
N ASP A 54 4.86 14.28 29.59
CA ASP A 54 5.19 12.95 30.14
C ASP A 54 5.44 11.93 29.04
N LEU A 55 4.82 12.13 27.86
CA LEU A 55 4.96 11.26 26.68
C LEU A 55 4.94 12.11 25.42
N VAL A 56 5.93 11.88 24.55
CA VAL A 56 5.99 12.46 23.20
C VAL A 56 6.11 11.34 22.18
N VAL A 57 5.21 11.31 21.21
CA VAL A 57 5.23 10.33 20.10
C VAL A 57 5.40 11.08 18.78
N ILE A 58 6.45 10.75 18.03
CA ILE A 58 6.76 11.37 16.73
C ILE A 58 6.73 10.28 15.66
N GLY A 59 5.82 10.40 14.69
CA GLY A 59 5.73 9.48 13.55
C GLY A 59 6.45 10.02 12.30
N PHE A 60 7.20 9.15 11.62
CA PHE A 60 7.90 9.47 10.37
C PHE A 60 7.35 8.65 9.22
N HIS A 61 6.34 9.17 8.55
CA HIS A 61 5.79 8.55 7.32
C HIS A 61 6.71 8.73 6.11
N GLU A 62 7.62 9.69 6.18
CA GLU A 62 8.57 10.04 5.14
C GLU A 62 9.49 8.88 4.75
N ALA A 63 9.92 8.09 5.75
CA ALA A 63 10.73 6.89 5.51
C ALA A 63 9.96 5.83 4.69
N HIS A 64 8.67 5.67 4.97
CA HIS A 64 7.79 4.75 4.25
C HIS A 64 7.63 5.18 2.78
N ILE A 65 7.27 6.45 2.55
CA ILE A 65 7.16 7.00 1.19
C ILE A 65 8.48 6.88 0.43
N ALA A 66 9.61 7.22 1.07
CA ALA A 66 10.92 7.12 0.44
C ALA A 66 11.25 5.68 0.02
N GLY A 67 10.88 4.71 0.84
CA GLY A 67 11.05 3.31 0.53
C GLY A 67 10.26 2.90 -0.72
N HIS A 68 8.97 3.21 -0.78
CA HIS A 68 8.12 2.90 -1.94
C HIS A 68 8.57 3.64 -3.19
N GLN A 69 8.82 4.95 -3.09
CA GLN A 69 9.06 5.79 -4.25
C GLN A 69 10.43 5.59 -4.88
N PHE A 70 11.47 5.37 -4.03
CA PHE A 70 12.87 5.38 -4.50
C PHE A 70 13.52 4.01 -4.54
N TRP A 71 12.84 2.92 -4.16
CA TRP A 71 13.37 1.56 -4.28
C TRP A 71 13.89 1.26 -5.69
N LYS A 72 13.14 1.67 -6.70
CA LYS A 72 13.49 1.47 -8.12
C LYS A 72 14.82 2.10 -8.56
N TYR A 73 15.36 3.05 -7.79
CA TYR A 73 16.67 3.68 -8.04
C TYR A 73 17.80 3.00 -7.26
N SER A 74 17.48 2.13 -6.32
CA SER A 74 18.48 1.48 -5.48
C SER A 74 19.20 0.35 -6.23
N ASP A 75 20.44 0.04 -5.81
CA ASP A 75 21.18 -1.11 -6.33
C ASP A 75 20.56 -2.45 -5.91
N ARG A 76 19.57 -2.44 -5.03
CA ARG A 76 18.83 -3.64 -4.56
C ARG A 76 17.59 -3.93 -5.41
N ALA A 77 17.18 -3.01 -6.27
CA ALA A 77 16.06 -3.25 -7.18
C ALA A 77 16.46 -4.30 -8.24
N SER A 78 15.56 -5.23 -8.55
CA SER A 78 15.78 -6.25 -9.59
C SER A 78 15.99 -5.63 -10.99
N ALA A 79 15.38 -4.47 -11.23
CA ALA A 79 15.54 -3.70 -12.47
C ALA A 79 15.73 -2.20 -12.12
N PRO A 80 16.93 -1.79 -11.67
CA PRO A 80 17.17 -0.40 -11.32
C PRO A 80 16.94 0.54 -12.50
N VAL A 81 16.36 1.71 -12.22
CA VAL A 81 16.22 2.76 -13.24
C VAL A 81 17.60 3.25 -13.65
N PRO A 82 17.99 3.16 -14.93
CA PRO A 82 19.27 3.65 -15.41
C PRO A 82 19.40 5.16 -15.16
N ASN A 83 20.61 5.60 -14.81
CA ASN A 83 20.91 7.02 -14.60
C ASN A 83 20.04 7.74 -13.55
N GLY A 84 19.63 7.04 -12.50
CA GLY A 84 18.82 7.61 -11.41
C GLY A 84 19.45 8.81 -10.68
N GLY A 85 20.66 9.22 -11.05
CA GLY A 85 21.34 10.38 -10.51
C GLY A 85 21.41 10.35 -8.98
N ARG A 86 21.08 11.47 -8.35
CA ARG A 86 21.03 11.56 -6.87
C ARG A 86 19.91 10.73 -6.24
N LEU A 87 18.84 10.38 -6.98
CA LEU A 87 17.74 9.57 -6.48
C LEU A 87 18.17 8.16 -6.07
N LYS A 88 19.31 7.69 -6.55
CA LYS A 88 19.96 6.46 -6.10
C LYS A 88 20.18 6.44 -4.57
N HIS A 89 20.39 7.60 -3.99
CA HIS A 89 20.64 7.74 -2.55
C HIS A 89 19.45 8.32 -1.78
N ALA A 90 18.34 8.64 -2.46
CA ALA A 90 17.22 9.36 -1.89
C ALA A 90 16.64 8.70 -0.62
N THR A 91 16.48 7.38 -0.62
CA THR A 91 16.02 6.65 0.60
C THR A 91 16.99 6.86 1.75
N ARG A 92 18.30 6.68 1.54
CA ARG A 92 19.32 6.91 2.57
C ARG A 92 19.29 8.35 3.09
N ASP A 93 19.20 9.31 2.18
CA ASP A 93 19.24 10.73 2.52
C ASP A 93 18.01 11.14 3.36
N VAL A 94 16.83 10.55 3.08
CA VAL A 94 15.63 10.73 3.91
C VAL A 94 15.83 10.15 5.31
N TYR A 95 16.40 8.95 5.43
CA TYR A 95 16.72 8.37 6.76
C TYR A 95 17.74 9.21 7.52
N GLN A 96 18.77 9.72 6.86
CA GLN A 96 19.75 10.62 7.47
C GLN A 96 19.11 11.94 7.93
N ALA A 97 18.17 12.50 7.14
CA ALA A 97 17.44 13.69 7.55
C ALA A 97 16.56 13.43 8.80
N ILE A 98 15.93 12.27 8.90
CA ILE A 98 15.17 11.84 10.08
C ILE A 98 16.10 11.69 11.28
N ASP A 99 17.25 11.05 11.12
CA ASP A 99 18.26 10.86 12.15
C ASP A 99 18.77 12.19 12.70
N HIS A 100 19.14 13.14 11.83
CA HIS A 100 19.51 14.50 12.22
C HIS A 100 18.40 15.24 12.95
N MET A 101 17.14 15.09 12.50
CA MET A 101 16.00 15.68 13.19
C MET A 101 15.85 15.08 14.59
N PHE A 102 16.00 13.76 14.70
CA PHE A 102 15.90 13.05 15.95
C PHE A 102 16.99 13.49 16.94
N GLY A 103 18.23 13.63 16.50
CA GLY A 103 19.31 14.19 17.30
C GLY A 103 18.95 15.56 17.89
N ARG A 104 18.42 16.47 17.05
CA ARG A 104 17.98 17.82 17.52
C ARG A 104 16.82 17.78 18.54
N VAL A 105 16.00 16.74 18.51
CA VAL A 105 14.96 16.52 19.53
C VAL A 105 15.58 15.99 20.81
N LEU A 106 16.49 15.02 20.73
CA LEU A 106 17.19 14.45 21.88
C LEU A 106 17.97 15.52 22.66
N ASP A 107 18.61 16.46 21.96
CA ASP A 107 19.37 17.58 22.59
C ASP A 107 18.49 18.48 23.48
N GLN A 108 17.17 18.41 23.34
CA GLN A 108 16.22 19.18 24.15
C GLN A 108 15.60 18.37 25.29
N LEU A 109 15.81 17.06 25.31
CA LEU A 109 15.28 16.22 26.37
C LEU A 109 16.21 16.29 27.61
N GLY A 110 15.60 16.29 28.80
CA GLY A 110 16.34 16.20 30.06
C GLY A 110 17.01 14.83 30.23
N GLN A 111 18.00 14.77 31.14
CA GLN A 111 18.75 13.54 31.43
C GLN A 111 17.87 12.41 31.98
N ASP A 112 16.71 12.74 32.54
CA ASP A 112 15.72 11.77 33.05
C ASP A 112 14.75 11.25 31.98
N SER A 113 14.98 11.65 30.74
CA SER A 113 14.12 11.22 29.62
C SER A 113 14.62 9.91 28.98
N THR A 114 13.70 9.01 28.64
CA THR A 114 13.99 7.80 27.88
C THR A 114 13.48 7.97 26.45
N ALA A 115 14.36 7.76 25.47
CA ALA A 115 13.99 7.76 24.06
C ALA A 115 13.93 6.32 23.52
N ILE A 116 12.83 5.98 22.86
CA ILE A 116 12.63 4.67 22.23
C ILE A 116 12.40 4.88 20.74
N VAL A 117 13.26 4.31 19.89
CA VAL A 117 13.09 4.30 18.45
C VAL A 117 12.50 2.97 18.04
N VAL A 118 11.36 3.01 17.34
CA VAL A 118 10.65 1.82 16.90
C VAL A 118 10.50 1.85 15.38
N SER A 119 10.88 0.75 14.73
CA SER A 119 10.50 0.47 13.35
C SER A 119 9.59 -0.75 13.33
N ASN A 120 8.36 -0.57 12.86
CA ASN A 120 7.37 -1.65 12.78
C ASN A 120 7.39 -2.36 11.42
N MET A 121 8.12 -1.83 10.44
CA MET A 121 8.20 -2.38 9.09
C MET A 121 9.63 -2.32 8.55
N GLY A 122 10.00 -3.34 7.78
CA GLY A 122 11.11 -3.29 6.87
C GLY A 122 10.66 -2.88 5.47
N ILE A 123 11.61 -2.78 4.53
CA ILE A 123 11.31 -2.55 3.12
C ILE A 123 12.05 -3.55 2.27
N GLN A 124 11.37 -4.05 1.27
CA GLN A 124 11.91 -4.94 0.26
C GLN A 124 11.24 -4.66 -1.09
N GLU A 125 11.71 -5.32 -2.14
CA GLU A 125 11.07 -5.24 -3.44
C GLU A 125 9.63 -5.74 -3.38
N ASP A 126 8.72 -5.00 -4.04
CA ASP A 126 7.32 -5.36 -4.07
C ASP A 126 7.09 -6.59 -4.95
N TYR A 127 6.26 -7.50 -4.46
CA TYR A 127 5.79 -8.66 -5.19
C TYR A 127 4.32 -8.43 -5.59
N PRO A 128 3.95 -8.59 -6.87
CA PRO A 128 2.59 -8.29 -7.36
C PRO A 128 1.58 -9.36 -6.93
N ASN A 129 1.37 -9.53 -5.61
CA ASN A 129 0.51 -10.59 -5.08
C ASN A 129 -1.00 -10.33 -5.32
N LEU A 130 -1.42 -9.10 -5.56
CA LEU A 130 -2.79 -8.76 -5.91
C LEU A 130 -3.23 -9.45 -7.21
N GLU A 131 -2.43 -9.33 -8.27
CA GLU A 131 -2.74 -9.98 -9.55
C GLU A 131 -2.54 -11.50 -9.48
N LEU A 132 -1.60 -11.97 -8.68
CA LEU A 132 -1.37 -13.41 -8.49
C LEU A 132 -2.61 -14.11 -7.93
N THR A 133 -3.19 -13.59 -6.85
CA THR A 133 -4.39 -14.20 -6.24
C THR A 133 -5.60 -14.14 -7.17
N ARG A 134 -5.75 -13.06 -7.95
CA ARG A 134 -6.82 -12.97 -8.97
C ARG A 134 -6.61 -13.97 -10.10
N ALA A 135 -5.39 -14.05 -10.63
CA ALA A 135 -5.04 -15.00 -11.69
C ALA A 135 -5.23 -16.44 -11.20
N PHE A 136 -4.75 -16.78 -10.01
CA PHE A 136 -4.92 -18.07 -9.37
C PHE A 136 -6.41 -18.48 -9.32
N CYS A 137 -7.27 -17.65 -8.73
CA CYS A 137 -8.67 -17.97 -8.59
C CYS A 137 -9.37 -18.12 -9.95
N ARG A 138 -9.02 -17.32 -10.95
CA ARG A 138 -9.65 -17.37 -12.28
C ARG A 138 -9.16 -18.54 -13.12
N GLN A 139 -7.86 -18.79 -13.17
CA GLN A 139 -7.27 -19.85 -13.97
C GLN A 139 -7.68 -21.24 -13.49
N LEU A 140 -7.82 -21.42 -12.18
CA LEU A 140 -8.27 -22.68 -11.59
C LEU A 140 -9.80 -22.81 -11.48
N GLY A 141 -10.53 -21.83 -11.99
CA GLY A 141 -12.00 -21.88 -12.05
C GLY A 141 -12.70 -21.62 -10.72
N TYR A 142 -11.99 -21.17 -9.69
CA TYR A 142 -12.59 -20.82 -8.40
C TYR A 142 -13.42 -19.54 -8.46
N HIS A 143 -12.97 -18.55 -9.24
CA HIS A 143 -13.63 -17.26 -9.45
C HIS A 143 -14.06 -17.13 -10.91
N GLN A 144 -15.35 -17.14 -11.13
CA GLN A 144 -15.94 -17.05 -12.46
C GLN A 144 -16.38 -15.62 -12.77
N MET A 145 -16.19 -15.24 -14.03
CA MET A 145 -16.66 -13.95 -14.54
C MET A 145 -17.84 -14.18 -15.47
N GLN A 146 -18.85 -13.33 -15.36
CA GLN A 146 -19.94 -13.31 -16.33
C GLN A 146 -19.37 -13.08 -17.73
N GLN A 147 -19.82 -13.87 -18.70
CA GLN A 147 -19.49 -13.57 -20.07
C GLN A 147 -20.09 -12.21 -20.43
N PRO A 148 -19.32 -11.30 -21.04
CA PRO A 148 -19.87 -10.01 -21.43
C PRO A 148 -21.03 -10.24 -22.42
N ALA A 149 -22.22 -9.86 -22.00
CA ALA A 149 -23.39 -9.80 -22.88
C ALA A 149 -23.21 -8.60 -23.83
N GLY A 150 -22.47 -8.80 -24.92
CA GLY A 150 -22.17 -7.74 -25.89
C GLY A 150 -20.98 -6.87 -25.47
N SER A 151 -20.30 -6.30 -26.45
CA SER A 151 -19.16 -5.40 -26.26
C SER A 151 -19.52 -4.21 -25.37
N GLU A 152 -19.00 -4.18 -24.15
CA GLU A 152 -19.03 -2.94 -23.36
C GLU A 152 -18.32 -1.83 -24.16
N PRO A 153 -18.91 -0.63 -24.22
CA PRO A 153 -18.30 0.46 -24.96
C PRO A 153 -16.92 0.77 -24.39
N ALA A 154 -15.90 0.75 -25.24
CA ALA A 154 -14.50 1.06 -24.89
C ALA A 154 -14.29 2.52 -24.44
N ALA A 155 -15.32 3.36 -24.52
CA ALA A 155 -15.30 4.77 -24.22
C ALA A 155 -14.80 5.14 -22.80
N PRO A 156 -15.22 4.49 -21.70
CA PRO A 156 -14.75 4.88 -20.37
C PRO A 156 -13.26 4.64 -20.14
N ARG A 157 -12.69 3.59 -20.72
CA ARG A 157 -11.25 3.26 -20.61
C ARG A 157 -10.39 4.23 -21.41
N LEU A 158 -10.82 4.63 -22.60
CA LEU A 158 -10.11 5.63 -23.41
C LEU A 158 -10.12 7.02 -22.78
N ILE A 159 -11.24 7.45 -22.23
CA ILE A 159 -11.36 8.75 -21.55
C ILE A 159 -10.45 8.81 -20.34
N ARG A 160 -10.39 7.75 -19.51
CA ARG A 160 -9.52 7.70 -18.32
C ARG A 160 -8.04 7.79 -18.70
N ARG A 161 -7.65 7.26 -19.87
CA ARG A 161 -6.27 7.30 -20.37
C ARG A 161 -5.87 8.69 -20.89
N MET A 162 -6.83 9.52 -21.26
CA MET A 162 -6.60 10.89 -21.75
C MET A 162 -6.55 11.94 -20.65
N ILE A 163 -7.00 11.62 -19.43
CA ILE A 163 -6.98 12.56 -18.30
C ILE A 163 -5.62 12.48 -17.61
N PRO A 164 -4.87 13.59 -17.45
CA PRO A 164 -3.62 13.61 -16.69
C PRO A 164 -3.81 13.07 -15.28
N GLN A 165 -2.84 12.31 -14.77
CA GLN A 165 -2.94 11.67 -13.43
C GLN A 165 -3.17 12.67 -12.29
N SER A 166 -2.61 13.89 -12.41
CA SER A 166 -2.84 14.96 -11.45
C SER A 166 -4.31 15.39 -11.37
N TRP A 167 -5.02 15.37 -12.50
CA TRP A 167 -6.44 15.68 -12.55
C TRP A 167 -7.29 14.53 -12.03
N GLN A 168 -6.90 13.29 -12.32
CA GLN A 168 -7.56 12.10 -11.77
C GLN A 168 -7.52 12.11 -10.24
N ARG A 169 -6.39 12.52 -9.64
CA ARG A 169 -6.25 12.67 -8.19
C ARG A 169 -7.10 13.80 -7.64
N ALA A 170 -7.01 15.00 -8.22
CA ALA A 170 -7.81 16.15 -7.75
C ALA A 170 -9.33 15.89 -7.81
N ILE A 171 -9.78 15.03 -8.72
CA ILE A 171 -11.16 14.57 -8.79
C ILE A 171 -11.40 13.50 -7.71
N SER A 172 -10.48 12.55 -7.56
CA SER A 172 -10.56 11.48 -6.56
C SER A 172 -10.67 12.05 -5.14
N ASP A 173 -9.80 12.99 -4.77
CA ASP A 173 -9.76 13.59 -3.43
C ASP A 173 -11.03 14.38 -3.05
N ARG A 174 -11.86 14.73 -4.04
CA ARG A 174 -13.15 15.40 -3.84
C ARG A 174 -14.34 14.46 -3.80
N LEU A 175 -14.14 13.18 -4.08
CA LEU A 175 -15.23 12.21 -4.05
C LEU A 175 -15.46 11.71 -2.62
N PRO A 176 -16.71 11.50 -2.19
CA PRO A 176 -17.02 10.92 -0.90
C PRO A 176 -16.41 9.51 -0.73
N ASP A 177 -15.98 9.16 0.48
CA ASP A 177 -15.36 7.85 0.80
C ASP A 177 -16.19 6.66 0.31
N GLY A 178 -17.52 6.76 0.39
CA GLY A 178 -18.42 5.74 -0.13
C GLY A 178 -18.35 5.51 -1.65
N PHE A 179 -17.87 6.50 -2.42
CA PHE A 179 -17.68 6.37 -3.87
C PHE A 179 -16.40 5.59 -4.19
N HIS A 180 -15.32 5.82 -3.43
CA HIS A 180 -14.08 5.04 -3.55
C HIS A 180 -14.31 3.56 -3.27
N GLY A 181 -15.05 3.25 -2.20
CA GLY A 181 -15.42 1.86 -1.89
C GLY A 181 -16.22 1.19 -3.02
N ARG A 182 -17.18 1.91 -3.62
CA ARG A 182 -17.96 1.39 -4.77
C ARG A 182 -17.13 1.19 -6.03
N MET A 183 -16.17 2.09 -6.31
CA MET A 183 -15.24 1.93 -7.43
C MET A 183 -14.34 0.71 -7.24
N LEU A 184 -13.72 0.55 -6.09
CA LEU A 184 -12.90 -0.61 -5.75
C LEU A 184 -13.71 -1.91 -5.84
N THR A 185 -14.91 -1.94 -5.27
CA THR A 185 -15.80 -3.09 -5.36
C THR A 185 -16.14 -3.44 -6.82
N ARG A 186 -16.42 -2.43 -7.65
CA ARG A 186 -16.70 -2.65 -9.07
C ARG A 186 -15.46 -3.10 -9.84
N GLU A 187 -14.29 -2.58 -9.54
CA GLU A 187 -13.03 -2.98 -10.17
C GLU A 187 -12.65 -4.42 -9.83
N TRP A 188 -12.87 -4.84 -8.58
CA TRP A 188 -12.50 -6.17 -8.10
C TRP A 188 -13.54 -7.23 -8.39
N PHE A 189 -14.80 -6.92 -8.22
CA PHE A 189 -15.90 -7.87 -8.25
C PHE A 189 -16.94 -7.59 -9.34
N GLY A 190 -16.78 -6.48 -10.08
CA GLY A 190 -17.69 -6.18 -11.20
C GLY A 190 -17.63 -7.27 -12.27
N GLY A 191 -18.79 -7.81 -12.62
CA GLY A 191 -18.90 -8.91 -13.57
C GLY A 191 -18.58 -10.29 -12.99
N THR A 192 -18.47 -10.45 -11.67
CA THR A 192 -18.36 -11.78 -11.03
C THR A 192 -19.67 -12.55 -11.20
N ASP A 193 -19.56 -13.80 -11.63
CA ASP A 193 -20.65 -14.78 -11.59
C ASP A 193 -20.65 -15.45 -10.21
N TRP A 194 -21.36 -14.84 -9.25
CA TRP A 194 -21.39 -15.32 -7.87
C TRP A 194 -21.94 -16.74 -7.72
N PRO A 195 -23.02 -17.15 -8.43
CA PRO A 195 -23.51 -18.53 -8.41
C PRO A 195 -22.49 -19.58 -8.86
N ALA A 196 -21.53 -19.20 -9.70
CA ALA A 196 -20.49 -20.08 -10.21
C ALA A 196 -19.12 -19.89 -9.50
N THR A 197 -19.02 -18.96 -8.55
CA THR A 197 -17.80 -18.64 -7.82
C THR A 197 -17.77 -19.31 -6.46
N THR A 198 -16.78 -20.18 -6.22
CA THR A 198 -16.60 -20.89 -4.93
C THR A 198 -15.60 -20.22 -4.01
N LEU A 199 -14.58 -19.54 -4.58
CA LEU A 199 -13.53 -18.83 -3.87
C LEU A 199 -13.18 -17.55 -4.63
N PHE A 200 -12.91 -16.47 -3.92
CA PHE A 200 -12.54 -15.19 -4.53
C PHE A 200 -11.44 -14.48 -3.74
N PRO A 201 -10.58 -13.68 -4.40
CA PRO A 201 -9.53 -12.92 -3.73
C PRO A 201 -10.11 -11.69 -3.02
N ILE A 202 -9.56 -11.35 -1.85
CA ILE A 202 -9.79 -10.08 -1.17
C ILE A 202 -8.62 -9.16 -1.47
N PRO A 203 -8.84 -7.88 -1.85
CA PRO A 203 -7.76 -6.91 -2.03
C PRO A 203 -6.90 -6.77 -0.77
N SER A 204 -5.60 -7.02 -0.91
CA SER A 204 -4.63 -6.83 0.17
C SER A 204 -3.26 -6.57 -0.42
N TYR A 205 -2.53 -5.60 0.15
CA TYR A 205 -1.19 -5.25 -0.31
C TYR A 205 -0.09 -6.18 0.23
N PHE A 206 -0.32 -6.82 1.37
CA PHE A 206 0.74 -7.53 2.09
C PHE A 206 0.59 -9.05 2.08
N LEU A 207 -0.62 -9.53 1.88
CA LEU A 207 -0.97 -10.94 1.96
C LEU A 207 -1.86 -11.34 0.79
N GLY A 208 -1.69 -12.55 0.31
CA GLY A 208 -2.67 -13.16 -0.57
C GLY A 208 -3.88 -13.62 0.25
N LEU A 209 -4.95 -12.83 0.26
CA LEU A 209 -6.18 -13.17 0.98
C LEU A 209 -7.19 -13.80 0.02
N LEU A 210 -7.65 -14.99 0.38
CA LEU A 210 -8.68 -15.73 -0.34
C LEU A 210 -9.89 -15.96 0.57
N ARG A 211 -11.08 -15.80 0.02
CA ARG A 211 -12.33 -15.97 0.76
C ARG A 211 -13.26 -16.95 0.06
N VAL A 212 -13.72 -17.94 0.80
CA VAL A 212 -14.72 -18.90 0.31
C VAL A 212 -16.07 -18.23 0.24
N ASN A 213 -16.80 -18.43 -0.87
CA ASN A 213 -18.17 -17.98 -1.06
C ASN A 213 -19.13 -18.91 -0.30
N LEU A 214 -19.11 -18.79 1.04
CA LEU A 214 -19.76 -19.70 1.97
C LEU A 214 -21.23 -19.37 2.13
N ARG A 215 -22.10 -20.37 2.05
CA ARG A 215 -23.53 -20.25 2.29
C ARG A 215 -23.81 -19.86 3.75
N GLY A 216 -24.70 -18.91 3.93
CA GLY A 216 -25.04 -18.36 5.26
C GLY A 216 -24.11 -17.24 5.74
N ARG A 217 -22.91 -17.09 5.16
CA ARG A 217 -21.98 -16.00 5.45
C ARG A 217 -21.96 -14.96 4.33
N GLU A 218 -21.87 -15.41 3.09
CA GLU A 218 -21.89 -14.52 1.93
C GLU A 218 -23.30 -14.35 1.37
N PRO A 219 -23.68 -13.16 0.86
CA PRO A 219 -25.03 -12.91 0.34
C PRO A 219 -25.46 -13.88 -0.78
N GLN A 220 -24.51 -14.36 -1.57
CA GLN A 220 -24.70 -15.31 -2.66
C GLN A 220 -23.79 -16.53 -2.47
N GLY A 221 -23.64 -16.98 -1.23
CA GLY A 221 -22.83 -18.14 -0.88
C GLY A 221 -23.31 -19.43 -1.56
N VAL A 222 -22.37 -20.18 -2.12
CA VAL A 222 -22.65 -21.43 -2.85
C VAL A 222 -22.04 -22.66 -2.20
N VAL A 223 -20.95 -22.49 -1.42
CA VAL A 223 -20.25 -23.58 -0.74
C VAL A 223 -20.95 -23.89 0.58
N GLU A 224 -21.32 -25.15 0.81
CA GLU A 224 -21.96 -25.57 2.05
C GLU A 224 -20.95 -25.60 3.21
N PRO A 225 -21.34 -25.12 4.40
CA PRO A 225 -20.54 -25.28 5.63
C PRO A 225 -20.23 -26.76 5.93
N GLY A 226 -19.09 -27.01 6.54
CA GLY A 226 -18.74 -28.36 6.99
C GLY A 226 -17.86 -29.12 6.00
N ALA A 227 -18.28 -30.27 5.49
CA ALA A 227 -17.40 -31.16 4.70
C ALA A 227 -16.99 -30.55 3.36
N GLU A 228 -17.91 -29.90 2.64
CA GLU A 228 -17.60 -29.25 1.36
C GLU A 228 -16.61 -28.10 1.52
N TYR A 229 -16.83 -27.26 2.52
CA TYR A 229 -15.93 -26.16 2.87
C TYR A 229 -14.52 -26.68 3.17
N ARG A 230 -14.38 -27.70 4.01
CA ARG A 230 -13.06 -28.29 4.33
C ARG A 230 -12.37 -28.88 3.10
N LYS A 231 -13.11 -29.64 2.28
CA LYS A 231 -12.60 -30.22 1.05
C LYS A 231 -12.12 -29.16 0.04
N LEU A 232 -12.84 -28.03 -0.03
CA LEU A 232 -12.42 -26.89 -0.86
C LEU A 232 -11.12 -26.29 -0.32
N LEU A 233 -11.01 -26.05 0.99
CA LEU A 233 -9.79 -25.52 1.59
C LEU A 233 -8.57 -26.42 1.36
N ASP A 234 -8.75 -27.76 1.50
CA ASP A 234 -7.69 -28.72 1.23
C ASP A 234 -7.20 -28.62 -0.22
N ARG A 235 -8.12 -28.58 -1.17
CA ARG A 235 -7.78 -28.42 -2.60
C ARG A 235 -7.06 -27.11 -2.87
N VAL A 236 -7.56 -25.99 -2.34
CA VAL A 236 -6.97 -24.66 -2.54
C VAL A 236 -5.55 -24.62 -1.96
N GLU A 237 -5.33 -25.23 -0.81
CA GLU A 237 -4.01 -25.32 -0.19
C GLU A 237 -3.04 -26.15 -1.05
N ASP A 238 -3.49 -27.28 -1.58
CA ASP A 238 -2.68 -28.12 -2.48
C ASP A 238 -2.34 -27.39 -3.78
N ASP A 239 -3.30 -26.69 -4.38
CA ASP A 239 -3.06 -25.89 -5.58
C ASP A 239 -2.10 -24.72 -5.33
N LEU A 240 -2.20 -24.04 -4.18
CA LEU A 240 -1.27 -22.97 -3.77
C LEU A 240 0.16 -23.49 -3.58
N LYS A 241 0.35 -24.70 -3.02
CA LYS A 241 1.65 -25.33 -2.84
C LYS A 241 2.33 -25.68 -4.17
N GLN A 242 1.57 -25.85 -5.24
CA GLN A 242 2.10 -26.13 -6.58
C GLN A 242 2.58 -24.90 -7.33
N LEU A 243 2.30 -23.68 -6.83
CA LEU A 243 2.78 -22.48 -7.45
C LEU A 243 4.29 -22.32 -7.30
N ILE A 244 4.98 -22.22 -8.42
CA ILE A 244 6.43 -22.01 -8.47
C ILE A 244 6.72 -20.62 -9.00
N ASP A 245 7.60 -19.90 -8.33
CA ASP A 245 8.13 -18.63 -8.82
C ASP A 245 9.05 -18.89 -10.04
N PRO A 246 8.71 -18.39 -11.22
CA PRO A 246 9.47 -18.65 -12.43
C PRO A 246 10.88 -18.05 -12.44
N LYS A 247 11.15 -17.06 -11.57
CA LYS A 247 12.47 -16.45 -11.47
C LYS A 247 13.43 -17.27 -10.60
N SER A 248 12.96 -17.76 -9.48
CA SER A 248 13.79 -18.48 -8.52
C SER A 248 13.68 -20.01 -8.60
N GLY A 249 12.64 -20.53 -9.26
CA GLY A 249 12.30 -21.96 -9.28
C GLY A 249 11.84 -22.50 -7.91
N GLN A 250 11.62 -21.64 -6.94
CA GLN A 250 11.18 -21.99 -5.60
C GLN A 250 9.66 -21.88 -5.45
N PRO A 251 9.05 -22.51 -4.42
CA PRO A 251 7.63 -22.29 -4.12
C PRO A 251 7.29 -20.80 -4.00
N ALA A 252 6.27 -20.36 -4.73
CA ALA A 252 5.82 -18.97 -4.72
C ALA A 252 5.07 -18.62 -3.42
N VAL A 253 4.50 -19.63 -2.75
CA VAL A 253 3.78 -19.46 -1.47
C VAL A 253 4.61 -20.04 -0.34
N ARG A 254 5.04 -19.22 0.59
CA ARG A 254 5.88 -19.61 1.70
C ARG A 254 5.09 -20.16 2.89
N TYR A 255 3.91 -19.61 3.11
CA TYR A 255 3.08 -19.95 4.27
C TYR A 255 1.60 -19.78 3.93
N ILE A 256 0.79 -20.74 4.38
CA ILE A 256 -0.66 -20.72 4.24
C ILE A 256 -1.27 -20.84 5.64
N ALA A 257 -2.14 -19.89 5.98
CA ALA A 257 -2.92 -19.92 7.20
C ALA A 257 -4.40 -20.04 6.87
N ARG A 258 -5.10 -20.97 7.51
CA ARG A 258 -6.55 -21.02 7.51
C ARG A 258 -7.05 -20.22 8.69
N THR A 259 -7.96 -19.29 8.44
CA THR A 259 -8.69 -18.63 9.54
C THR A 259 -9.69 -19.61 10.12
N VAL A 260 -9.79 -19.65 11.42
CA VAL A 260 -10.86 -20.39 12.12
C VAL A 260 -12.11 -19.53 12.06
N ASP A 261 -13.24 -20.11 11.65
CA ASP A 261 -14.56 -19.44 11.68
C ASP A 261 -15.08 -19.32 13.11
#